data_d1980fa4337be8baccbf367f76c007e8
#
_entry.id   d1980fa4337be8baccbf367f76c007e8
#
_cell.length_a   1.000
_cell.length_b   1.000
_cell.length_c   1.000
_cell.angle_alpha   90.00
_cell.angle_beta   90.00
_cell.angle_gamma   90.00
#
_symmetry.space_group_name_H-M   'P 1'
#
loop_
_entity.id
_entity.type
_entity.pdbx_description
1 polymer ?
#
loop_
_entity_poly.entity_id
_entity_poly.type
_entity_poly.pdbx_seq_one_letter_code
_entity_poly.pdbx_strand_id
1 'polypeptide(L)' 'MSISNDKTRTNITFPKDLKAELEEIAKTQNRSFNNLIITVLQSYVKEQGK' A
#
# COMPACT_ATOMS: atom_id res chain seq x y z
N MET A 1 5.34 -12.84 11.11
CA MET A 1 5.70 -11.48 11.48
C MET A 1 4.50 -10.58 11.55
N SER A 2 4.44 -9.79 12.53
CA SER A 2 3.32 -8.91 12.71
C SER A 2 3.72 -7.47 12.46
N ILE A 3 2.78 -6.72 11.95
CA ILE A 3 2.99 -5.31 11.70
C ILE A 3 2.64 -4.56 12.97
N SER A 4 3.59 -3.82 13.45
CA SER A 4 3.37 -3.06 14.67
C SER A 4 2.29 -2.02 14.47
N ASN A 5 1.63 -1.66 15.55
CA ASN A 5 0.64 -0.59 15.51
C ASN A 5 1.30 0.77 15.46
N ASP A 6 2.57 0.81 15.79
CA ASP A 6 3.30 2.06 15.71
C ASP A 6 3.41 2.48 14.26
N LYS A 7 2.96 3.67 13.98
CA LYS A 7 2.99 4.16 12.62
C LYS A 7 4.19 5.07 12.45
N THR A 8 4.95 4.76 11.45
CA THR A 8 6.13 5.53 11.13
C THR A 8 5.92 6.25 9.81
N ARG A 9 6.30 7.49 9.75
CA ARG A 9 6.17 8.24 8.52
C ARG A 9 7.24 7.82 7.54
N THR A 10 6.82 7.62 6.33
CA THR A 10 7.74 7.23 5.26
C THR A 10 7.35 7.96 4.00
N ASN A 11 8.32 8.59 3.37
CA ASN A 11 8.08 9.25 2.10
C ASN A 11 8.47 8.33 0.96
N ILE A 12 7.50 8.07 0.11
CA ILE A 12 7.74 7.24 -1.05
C ILE A 12 7.36 8.03 -2.29
N THR A 13 8.24 8.02 -3.27
CA THR A 13 7.99 8.71 -4.51
C THR A 13 7.48 7.72 -5.54
N PHE A 14 6.35 8.05 -6.14
CA PHE A 14 5.76 7.21 -7.17
C PHE A 14 5.84 7.89 -8.52
N PRO A 15 6.06 7.13 -9.59
CA PRO A 15 5.84 7.67 -10.93
C PRO A 15 4.38 8.06 -11.05
N LYS A 16 4.13 9.09 -11.84
CA LYS A 16 2.77 9.60 -11.98
C LYS A 16 1.82 8.52 -12.51
N ASP A 17 2.29 7.76 -13.46
CA ASP A 17 1.44 6.72 -14.07
C ASP A 17 1.04 5.69 -13.04
N LEU A 18 2.01 5.25 -12.25
CA LEU A 18 1.74 4.24 -11.24
C LEU A 18 0.77 4.77 -10.20
N LYS A 19 0.99 6.00 -9.77
CA LYS A 19 0.12 6.58 -8.76
C LYS A 19 -1.31 6.67 -9.27
N ALA A 20 -1.49 7.09 -10.51
CA ALA A 20 -2.81 7.22 -11.08
C ALA A 20 -3.52 5.88 -11.13
N GLU A 21 -2.81 4.83 -11.51
CA GLU A 21 -3.40 3.51 -11.59
C GLU A 21 -3.79 3.00 -10.22
N LEU A 22 -2.94 3.24 -9.24
CA LEU A 22 -3.24 2.80 -7.89
C LEU A 22 -4.45 3.53 -7.32
N GLU A 23 -4.56 4.81 -7.62
CA GLU A 23 -5.72 5.57 -7.16
C GLU A 23 -7.01 5.04 -7.79
N GLU A 24 -6.93 4.66 -9.05
CA GLU A 24 -8.09 4.07 -9.71
C GLU A 24 -8.50 2.77 -9.05
N ILE A 25 -7.53 1.93 -8.77
CA ILE A 25 -7.82 0.65 -8.11
C ILE A 25 -8.42 0.88 -6.74
N ALA A 26 -7.86 1.80 -5.99
CA ALA A 26 -8.39 2.11 -4.67
C ALA A 26 -9.84 2.54 -4.75
N LYS A 27 -10.14 3.32 -5.77
CA LYS A 27 -11.50 3.82 -5.95
C LYS A 27 -12.47 2.67 -6.23
N THR A 28 -12.07 1.75 -7.09
CA THR A 28 -12.94 0.62 -7.41
C THR A 28 -13.13 -0.29 -6.23
N GLN A 29 -12.17 -0.35 -5.33
CA GLN A 29 -12.25 -1.17 -4.14
C GLN A 29 -12.80 -0.41 -2.95
N ASN A 30 -13.18 0.83 -3.17
CA ASN A 30 -13.79 1.62 -2.12
C ASN A 30 -12.89 1.79 -0.91
N ARG A 31 -11.63 2.01 -1.15
CA ARG A 31 -10.69 2.24 -0.07
C ARG A 31 -9.80 3.42 -0.43
N SER A 32 -9.16 3.98 0.59
CA SER A 32 -8.27 5.11 0.36
C SER A 32 -6.98 4.64 -0.30
N PHE A 33 -6.32 5.57 -0.95
CA PHE A 33 -5.05 5.27 -1.58
C PHE A 33 -4.06 4.73 -0.56
N ASN A 34 -3.98 5.37 0.58
CA ASN A 34 -3.07 4.95 1.63
C ASN A 34 -3.37 3.53 2.09
N ASN A 35 -4.63 3.24 2.27
CA ASN A 35 -5.05 1.92 2.72
C ASN A 35 -4.68 0.86 1.68
N LEU A 36 -4.88 1.16 0.42
CA LEU A 36 -4.55 0.23 -0.64
C LEU A 36 -3.06 -0.07 -0.64
N ILE A 37 -2.23 0.96 -0.54
CA ILE A 37 -0.79 0.78 -0.57
C ILE A 37 -0.34 -0.11 0.58
N ILE A 38 -0.84 0.15 1.77
CA ILE A 38 -0.45 -0.64 2.93
C ILE A 38 -0.86 -2.10 2.75
N THR A 39 -2.06 -2.31 2.24
CA THR A 39 -2.55 -3.67 2.04
C THR A 39 -1.69 -4.43 1.04
N VAL A 40 -1.34 -3.78 -0.06
CA VAL A 40 -0.53 -4.42 -1.08
C VAL A 40 0.85 -4.77 -0.53
N LEU A 41 1.44 -3.84 0.20
CA LEU A 41 2.77 -4.08 0.73
C LEU A 41 2.76 -5.17 1.79
N GLN A 42 1.72 -5.21 2.59
CA GLN A 42 1.60 -6.26 3.58
C GLN A 42 1.50 -7.63 2.92
N SER A 43 0.75 -7.71 1.84
CA SER A 43 0.62 -8.97 1.11
C SER A 43 1.95 -9.40 0.55
N TYR A 44 2.71 -8.46 0.02
CA TYR A 44 3.99 -8.77 -0.55
C TYR A 44 4.95 -9.31 0.52
N VAL A 45 4.99 -8.65 1.65
CA VAL A 45 5.86 -9.07 2.75
C VAL A 45 5.48 -10.46 3.22
N LYS A 46 4.20 -10.71 3.31
CA LYS A 46 3.71 -12.01 3.75
C LYS A 46 4.19 -13.12 2.83
N GLU A 47 4.17 -12.86 1.54
CA GLU A 47 4.63 -13.85 0.57
C GLU A 47 6.11 -14.12 0.71
N GLN A 48 6.86 -13.05 0.94
CA GLN A 48 8.31 -13.18 1.03
C GLN A 48 8.75 -13.77 2.34
N GLY A 49 7.95 -13.60 3.37
CA GLY A 49 8.38 -13.94 4.73
C GLY A 49 8.08 -15.34 5.15
N LYS A 50 7.60 -16.19 4.28
CA LYS A 50 7.24 -17.53 4.72
C LYS A 50 8.43 -18.45 4.94
#